data_06942cd0be6706787e9797b76354fe55
#
_entry.id   06942cd0be6706787e9797b76354fe55
#
_cell.length_a   1.000
_cell.length_b   1.000
_cell.length_c   1.000
_cell.angle_alpha   90.00
_cell.angle_beta   90.00
_cell.angle_gamma   90.00
#
_symmetry.space_group_name_H-M   'P 1'
#
loop_
_entity.id
_entity.type
_entity.pdbx_description
1 polymer ?
#
loop_
_entity_poly.entity_id
_entity_poly.type
_entity_poly.pdbx_seq_one_letter_code
_entity_poly.pdbx_strand_id
1 'polypeptide(L)'
;VQDVQYIINCDSEYMDVLCVGSAGSVHTHFSRPLHWQAAKGKQAFTITAKGFAGGHSGETINDGKSNAIKALSLALRRVAQAGVSYVLASISGGVAANAIPSEASAVIVVDDVNAGETIKQVVGEEQAEIAEVYGEVEKNAHFLVESTDVPAQTFSADDTKNLVSLLNILHCGVFAMNQMLPKLPDLSANIGTIRTEDDHVAIQYFPRASADARLR
;
A
#
# COMPACT_ATOMS: atom_id res chain seq x y z
N VAL A 1 7.33 28.77 18.85
CA VAL A 1 8.32 28.61 19.95
C VAL A 1 9.49 29.57 19.68
N GLN A 2 9.16 30.85 19.47
CA GLN A 2 10.15 31.92 19.40
C GLN A 2 10.40 32.36 20.86
N ASP A 3 11.61 32.62 21.25
CA ASP A 3 12.03 33.13 22.58
C ASP A 3 12.23 32.11 23.70
N VAL A 4 12.29 30.79 23.45
CA VAL A 4 12.75 29.81 24.45
C VAL A 4 14.22 29.45 24.22
N GLN A 5 15.00 29.38 25.31
CA GLN A 5 16.40 28.99 25.23
C GLN A 5 16.59 27.48 25.14
N TYR A 6 15.69 26.71 25.72
CA TYR A 6 15.73 25.26 25.76
C TYR A 6 14.32 24.67 25.59
N ILE A 7 14.22 23.56 24.89
CA ILE A 7 13.02 22.73 24.78
C ILE A 7 13.42 21.32 25.23
N ILE A 8 12.70 20.79 26.23
CA ILE A 8 12.81 19.41 26.63
C ILE A 8 11.57 18.70 26.09
N ASN A 9 11.77 17.82 25.12
CA ASN A 9 10.70 16.99 24.58
C ASN A 9 10.76 15.62 25.27
N CYS A 10 9.68 15.29 26.00
CA CYS A 10 9.53 14.00 26.68
C CYS A 10 8.71 12.99 25.87
N ASP A 11 8.31 13.33 24.65
CA ASP A 11 7.59 12.46 23.74
C ASP A 11 8.59 11.53 23.03
N SER A 12 8.94 10.45 23.72
CA SER A 12 9.82 9.39 23.21
C SER A 12 9.23 8.03 23.56
N GLU A 13 9.29 7.10 22.62
CA GLU A 13 8.81 5.72 22.80
C GLU A 13 9.79 4.86 23.62
N TYR A 14 11.03 5.32 23.78
CA TYR A 14 12.07 4.58 24.47
C TYR A 14 12.45 5.28 25.78
N MET A 15 12.29 4.57 26.88
CA MET A 15 12.81 5.03 28.19
C MET A 15 14.35 4.96 28.16
N ASP A 16 14.97 5.90 28.85
CA ASP A 16 16.44 5.99 29.02
C ASP A 16 17.23 6.23 27.69
N VAL A 17 16.54 6.68 26.64
CA VAL A 17 17.16 7.03 25.35
C VAL A 17 16.99 8.51 25.05
N LEU A 18 18.10 9.19 24.79
CA LEU A 18 18.10 10.56 24.29
C LEU A 18 18.16 10.55 22.76
N CYS A 19 17.04 10.97 22.11
CA CYS A 19 17.00 11.12 20.68
C CYS A 19 17.68 12.45 20.27
N VAL A 20 18.81 12.37 19.59
CA VAL A 20 19.62 13.52 19.18
C VAL A 20 19.46 13.91 17.70
N GLY A 21 18.61 13.19 16.98
CA GLY A 21 18.35 13.45 15.56
C GLY A 21 17.24 12.56 15.01
N SER A 22 16.72 12.93 13.85
CA SER A 22 15.72 12.15 13.13
C SER A 22 15.98 12.17 11.60
N ALA A 23 15.44 11.19 10.90
CA ALA A 23 15.42 11.23 9.43
C ALA A 23 14.50 12.34 8.93
N GLY A 24 14.86 12.95 7.81
CA GLY A 24 13.97 13.81 7.04
C GLY A 24 12.88 12.99 6.35
N SER A 25 11.76 13.63 6.04
CA SER A 25 10.67 12.99 5.31
C SER A 25 9.98 13.96 4.35
N VAL A 26 9.36 13.41 3.30
CA VAL A 26 8.50 14.16 2.38
C VAL A 26 7.12 13.52 2.39
N HIS A 27 6.10 14.33 2.59
CA HIS A 27 4.71 13.92 2.39
C HIS A 27 4.36 14.16 0.93
N THR A 28 4.20 13.09 0.16
CA THR A 28 3.78 13.16 -1.23
C THR A 28 2.32 12.73 -1.33
N HIS A 29 1.50 13.62 -1.87
CA HIS A 29 0.09 13.37 -2.13
C HIS A 29 -0.11 13.24 -3.64
N PHE A 30 -0.47 12.04 -4.09
CA PHE A 30 -0.95 11.85 -5.45
C PHE A 30 -2.46 11.97 -5.45
N SER A 31 -2.98 12.83 -6.33
CA SER A 31 -4.40 12.92 -6.64
C SER A 31 -4.56 12.54 -8.12
N ARG A 32 -5.12 11.37 -8.36
CA ARG A 32 -5.37 10.87 -9.71
C ARG A 32 -6.84 11.07 -10.07
N PRO A 33 -7.17 12.01 -10.97
CA PRO A 33 -8.54 12.16 -11.45
C PRO A 33 -9.09 10.88 -12.04
N LEU A 34 -10.36 10.61 -11.83
CA LEU A 34 -11.07 9.43 -12.31
C LEU A 34 -12.07 9.79 -13.41
N HIS A 35 -12.14 8.92 -14.41
CA HIS A 35 -13.19 8.93 -15.41
C HIS A 35 -14.17 7.80 -15.10
N TRP A 36 -15.26 8.16 -14.43
CA TRP A 36 -16.31 7.23 -14.08
C TRP A 36 -17.10 6.80 -15.31
N GLN A 37 -17.43 5.52 -15.37
CA GLN A 37 -18.25 4.91 -16.43
C GLN A 37 -19.34 4.05 -15.80
N ALA A 38 -20.49 3.92 -16.46
CA ALA A 38 -21.48 2.93 -16.06
C ALA A 38 -20.85 1.52 -16.10
N ALA A 39 -21.04 0.75 -15.04
CA ALA A 39 -20.52 -0.60 -14.98
C ALA A 39 -21.11 -1.46 -16.11
N LYS A 40 -20.25 -2.19 -16.84
CA LYS A 40 -20.64 -3.05 -17.95
C LYS A 40 -20.40 -4.53 -17.69
N GLY A 41 -19.70 -4.86 -16.59
CA GLY A 41 -19.40 -6.25 -16.25
C GLY A 41 -20.61 -7.00 -15.66
N LYS A 42 -20.50 -8.33 -15.63
CA LYS A 42 -21.54 -9.24 -15.17
C LYS A 42 -21.36 -9.71 -13.73
N GLN A 43 -20.13 -9.61 -13.24
CA GLN A 43 -19.78 -10.01 -11.88
C GLN A 43 -18.86 -8.98 -11.26
N ALA A 44 -18.89 -8.89 -9.93
CA ALA A 44 -17.95 -8.10 -9.16
C ALA A 44 -17.38 -8.92 -8.00
N PHE A 45 -16.13 -8.63 -7.67
CA PHE A 45 -15.42 -9.26 -6.57
C PHE A 45 -14.76 -8.20 -5.70
N THR A 46 -14.87 -8.39 -4.39
CA THR A 46 -14.06 -7.67 -3.43
C THR A 46 -12.82 -8.52 -3.13
N ILE A 47 -11.64 -7.95 -3.35
CA ILE A 47 -10.36 -8.55 -3.00
C ILE A 47 -9.82 -7.77 -1.81
N THR A 48 -9.66 -8.43 -0.66
CA THR A 48 -9.17 -7.82 0.58
C THR A 48 -7.86 -8.49 1.00
N ALA A 49 -6.80 -7.71 1.12
CA ALA A 49 -5.54 -8.09 1.76
C ALA A 49 -5.59 -7.62 3.21
N LYS A 50 -5.49 -8.53 4.20
CA LYS A 50 -5.61 -8.19 5.62
C LYS A 50 -4.78 -9.07 6.53
N GLY A 51 -4.68 -8.68 7.81
CA GLY A 51 -3.90 -9.41 8.80
C GLY A 51 -2.40 -9.17 8.69
N PHE A 52 -1.96 -8.19 7.91
CA PHE A 52 -0.55 -7.77 7.82
C PHE A 52 -0.09 -7.14 9.14
N ALA A 53 1.17 -7.30 9.48
CA ALA A 53 1.73 -6.85 10.76
C ALA A 53 1.61 -5.34 10.98
N GLY A 54 1.74 -4.56 9.91
CA GLY A 54 1.67 -3.10 10.01
C GLY A 54 2.75 -2.50 10.92
N GLY A 55 2.61 -1.22 11.25
CA GLY A 55 3.51 -0.53 12.18
C GLY A 55 3.90 0.87 11.74
N HIS A 56 4.79 1.52 12.49
CA HIS A 56 5.28 2.86 12.17
C HIS A 56 6.34 2.82 11.06
N SER A 57 6.10 3.53 9.94
CA SER A 57 6.97 3.47 8.74
C SER A 57 8.38 4.04 8.95
N GLY A 58 8.64 4.73 10.04
CA GLY A 58 9.98 5.22 10.38
C GLY A 58 10.76 4.25 11.25
N GLU A 59 10.07 3.56 12.18
CA GLU A 59 10.70 2.72 13.20
C GLU A 59 10.79 1.25 12.77
N THR A 60 9.71 0.74 12.17
CA THR A 60 9.58 -0.69 11.89
C THR A 60 9.61 -1.03 10.41
N ILE A 61 9.99 -0.09 9.53
CA ILE A 61 10.09 -0.31 8.09
C ILE A 61 11.18 -1.34 7.73
N ASN A 62 12.17 -1.51 8.62
CA ASN A 62 13.29 -2.45 8.45
C ASN A 62 13.03 -3.82 9.11
N ASP A 63 11.85 -4.07 9.64
CA ASP A 63 11.52 -5.33 10.33
C ASP A 63 11.08 -6.44 9.36
N GLY A 64 11.25 -6.24 8.05
CA GLY A 64 10.84 -7.22 7.05
C GLY A 64 9.32 -7.32 6.85
N LYS A 65 8.58 -6.25 7.16
CA LYS A 65 7.12 -6.20 7.02
C LYS A 65 6.70 -5.91 5.58
N SER A 66 5.59 -6.51 5.18
CA SER A 66 4.92 -6.21 3.92
C SER A 66 3.91 -5.07 4.09
N ASN A 67 3.55 -4.44 2.97
CA ASN A 67 2.55 -3.38 2.90
C ASN A 67 1.30 -3.92 2.21
N ALA A 68 0.14 -3.93 2.89
CA ALA A 68 -1.09 -4.51 2.38
C ALA A 68 -1.58 -3.86 1.06
N ILE A 69 -1.36 -2.54 0.87
CA ILE A 69 -1.71 -1.86 -0.40
C ILE A 69 -0.81 -2.37 -1.52
N LYS A 70 0.48 -2.56 -1.25
CA LYS A 70 1.43 -3.13 -2.21
C LYS A 70 1.08 -4.57 -2.57
N ALA A 71 0.79 -5.40 -1.57
CA ALA A 71 0.37 -6.78 -1.75
C ALA A 71 -0.92 -6.88 -2.60
N LEU A 72 -1.93 -6.05 -2.29
CA LEU A 72 -3.15 -5.97 -3.09
C LEU A 72 -2.85 -5.56 -4.55
N SER A 73 -1.96 -4.59 -4.77
CA SER A 73 -1.60 -4.16 -6.12
C SER A 73 -0.89 -5.24 -6.93
N LEU A 74 -0.09 -6.09 -6.28
CA LEU A 74 0.55 -7.25 -6.90
C LEU A 74 -0.48 -8.33 -7.26
N ALA A 75 -1.43 -8.62 -6.37
CA ALA A 75 -2.54 -9.53 -6.64
C ALA A 75 -3.37 -9.06 -7.85
N LEU A 76 -3.73 -7.78 -7.90
CA LEU A 76 -4.46 -7.18 -9.04
C LEU A 76 -3.66 -7.31 -10.35
N ARG A 77 -2.34 -7.11 -10.32
CA ARG A 77 -1.47 -7.31 -11.49
C ARG A 77 -1.48 -8.77 -11.95
N ARG A 78 -1.41 -9.74 -11.02
CA ARG A 78 -1.48 -11.17 -11.34
C ARG A 78 -2.80 -11.53 -11.99
N VAL A 79 -3.92 -11.00 -11.51
CA VAL A 79 -5.24 -11.18 -12.12
C VAL A 79 -5.23 -10.75 -13.59
N ALA A 80 -4.66 -9.58 -13.90
CA ALA A 80 -4.51 -9.11 -15.28
C ALA A 80 -3.57 -10.00 -16.10
N GLN A 81 -2.45 -10.45 -15.53
CA GLN A 81 -1.48 -11.33 -16.21
C GLN A 81 -2.04 -12.73 -16.50
N ALA A 82 -2.99 -13.21 -15.69
CA ALA A 82 -3.71 -14.45 -15.95
C ALA A 82 -4.78 -14.32 -17.04
N GLY A 83 -4.86 -13.16 -17.72
CA GLY A 83 -5.80 -12.91 -18.82
C GLY A 83 -7.19 -12.45 -18.38
N VAL A 84 -7.43 -12.22 -17.10
CA VAL A 84 -8.70 -11.68 -16.60
C VAL A 84 -8.74 -10.17 -16.83
N SER A 85 -9.62 -9.74 -17.74
CA SER A 85 -9.91 -8.33 -17.96
C SER A 85 -10.86 -7.82 -16.87
N TYR A 86 -10.45 -6.78 -16.15
CA TYR A 86 -11.26 -6.17 -15.12
C TYR A 86 -11.14 -4.65 -15.11
N VAL A 87 -12.09 -3.98 -14.48
CA VAL A 87 -12.02 -2.56 -14.11
C VAL A 87 -12.25 -2.40 -12.61
N LEU A 88 -11.59 -1.43 -12.02
CA LEU A 88 -11.82 -1.07 -10.61
C LEU A 88 -13.13 -0.30 -10.45
N ALA A 89 -13.84 -0.56 -9.37
CA ALA A 89 -14.94 0.27 -8.90
C ALA A 89 -14.55 1.06 -7.65
N SER A 90 -13.67 0.51 -6.82
CA SER A 90 -13.08 1.21 -5.69
C SER A 90 -11.77 0.57 -5.27
N ILE A 91 -10.97 1.34 -4.55
CA ILE A 91 -9.77 0.86 -3.85
C ILE A 91 -9.56 1.69 -2.59
N SER A 92 -9.22 1.02 -1.50
CA SER A 92 -8.93 1.67 -0.22
C SER A 92 -7.91 0.88 0.57
N GLY A 93 -7.15 1.53 1.44
CA GLY A 93 -6.19 0.86 2.31
C GLY A 93 -5.43 1.83 3.20
N GLY A 94 -4.89 1.29 4.31
CA GLY A 94 -4.12 2.04 5.29
C GLY A 94 -4.94 3.00 6.14
N VAL A 95 -4.33 3.56 7.18
CA VAL A 95 -5.00 4.45 8.14
C VAL A 95 -4.30 5.81 8.29
N ALA A 96 -2.99 5.88 8.07
CA ALA A 96 -2.18 7.09 8.20
C ALA A 96 -0.96 7.05 7.27
N ALA A 97 -0.48 8.22 6.85
CA ALA A 97 0.68 8.35 5.95
C ALA A 97 1.95 7.68 6.50
N ASN A 98 2.17 7.79 7.81
CA ASN A 98 3.34 7.26 8.51
C ASN A 98 3.13 5.84 9.09
N ALA A 99 2.03 5.17 8.75
CA ALA A 99 1.78 3.79 9.14
C ALA A 99 1.98 2.84 7.94
N ILE A 100 2.57 1.66 8.18
CA ILE A 100 2.61 0.57 7.22
C ILE A 100 1.20 -0.05 7.21
N PRO A 101 0.49 -0.09 6.08
CA PRO A 101 -0.87 -0.62 6.02
C PRO A 101 -0.96 -2.10 6.39
N SER A 102 -1.87 -2.42 7.30
CA SER A 102 -2.22 -3.79 7.68
C SER A 102 -3.40 -4.36 6.90
N GLU A 103 -4.12 -3.48 6.19
CA GLU A 103 -5.29 -3.86 5.41
C GLU A 103 -5.45 -2.97 4.18
N ALA A 104 -5.90 -3.57 3.07
CA ALA A 104 -6.31 -2.89 1.85
C ALA A 104 -7.37 -3.72 1.12
N SER A 105 -8.27 -3.06 0.41
CA SER A 105 -9.36 -3.69 -0.33
C SER A 105 -9.61 -3.01 -1.66
N ALA A 106 -10.02 -3.79 -2.65
CA ALA A 106 -10.45 -3.29 -3.96
C ALA A 106 -11.69 -4.04 -4.43
N VAL A 107 -12.59 -3.31 -5.08
CA VAL A 107 -13.72 -3.91 -5.81
C VAL A 107 -13.39 -3.89 -7.30
N ILE A 108 -13.40 -5.05 -7.92
CA ILE A 108 -13.19 -5.23 -9.35
C ILE A 108 -14.45 -5.74 -10.02
N VAL A 109 -14.69 -5.30 -11.25
CA VAL A 109 -15.82 -5.74 -12.08
C VAL A 109 -15.27 -6.43 -13.32
N VAL A 110 -15.81 -7.61 -13.63
CA VAL A 110 -15.41 -8.47 -14.75
C VAL A 110 -16.61 -8.79 -15.63
N ASP A 111 -16.39 -9.02 -16.92
CA ASP A 111 -17.44 -9.45 -17.85
C ASP A 111 -17.49 -10.98 -18.00
N ASP A 112 -16.35 -11.66 -17.82
CA ASP A 112 -16.28 -13.11 -17.87
C ASP A 112 -16.89 -13.74 -16.62
N VAL A 113 -17.96 -14.52 -16.82
CA VAL A 113 -18.67 -15.23 -15.74
C VAL A 113 -17.86 -16.36 -15.11
N ASN A 114 -16.78 -16.79 -15.74
CA ASN A 114 -15.90 -17.84 -15.23
C ASN A 114 -14.64 -17.28 -14.53
N ALA A 115 -14.47 -15.95 -14.50
CA ALA A 115 -13.26 -15.33 -13.94
C ALA A 115 -13.03 -15.62 -12.46
N GLY A 116 -14.09 -15.90 -11.69
CA GLY A 116 -14.01 -16.05 -10.23
C GLY A 116 -13.01 -17.09 -9.75
N GLU A 117 -12.93 -18.25 -10.39
CA GLU A 117 -11.99 -19.30 -10.01
C GLU A 117 -10.54 -18.90 -10.34
N THR A 118 -10.32 -18.30 -11.52
CA THR A 118 -8.99 -17.78 -11.89
C THR A 118 -8.52 -16.70 -10.92
N ILE A 119 -9.42 -15.77 -10.53
CA ILE A 119 -9.10 -14.70 -9.56
C ILE A 119 -8.70 -15.32 -8.22
N LYS A 120 -9.47 -16.28 -7.69
CA LYS A 120 -9.16 -16.95 -6.42
C LYS A 120 -7.82 -17.69 -6.49
N GLN A 121 -7.56 -18.40 -7.59
CA GLN A 121 -6.31 -19.12 -7.78
C GLN A 121 -5.11 -18.17 -7.73
N VAL A 122 -5.06 -17.14 -8.56
CA VAL A 122 -3.88 -16.26 -8.65
C VAL A 122 -3.70 -15.36 -7.43
N VAL A 123 -4.78 -15.01 -6.74
CA VAL A 123 -4.71 -14.32 -5.45
C VAL A 123 -4.16 -15.27 -4.36
N GLY A 124 -4.52 -16.56 -4.42
CA GLY A 124 -3.94 -17.59 -3.55
C GLY A 124 -2.44 -17.81 -3.80
N GLU A 125 -2.00 -17.72 -5.05
CA GLU A 125 -0.56 -17.77 -5.40
C GLU A 125 0.20 -16.56 -4.82
N GLU A 126 -0.37 -15.36 -4.88
CA GLU A 126 0.21 -14.17 -4.24
C GLU A 126 0.31 -14.35 -2.71
N GLN A 127 -0.71 -14.91 -2.07
CA GLN A 127 -0.68 -15.21 -0.65
C GLN A 127 0.44 -16.23 -0.31
N ALA A 128 0.63 -17.25 -1.12
CA ALA A 128 1.70 -18.23 -0.92
C ALA A 128 3.09 -17.59 -1.03
N GLU A 129 3.31 -16.68 -1.99
CA GLU A 129 4.56 -15.92 -2.09
C GLU A 129 4.80 -15.03 -0.87
N ILE A 130 3.76 -14.34 -0.37
CA ILE A 130 3.88 -13.54 0.86
C ILE A 130 4.30 -14.41 2.04
N ALA A 131 3.69 -15.59 2.20
CA ALA A 131 4.05 -16.53 3.25
C ALA A 131 5.49 -17.07 3.11
N GLU A 132 5.95 -17.30 1.88
CA GLU A 132 7.34 -17.74 1.60
C GLU A 132 8.36 -16.62 1.87
N VAL A 133 8.09 -15.39 1.40
CA VAL A 133 9.04 -14.27 1.47
C VAL A 133 9.11 -13.66 2.88
N TYR A 134 7.96 -13.50 3.54
CA TYR A 134 7.86 -12.77 4.80
C TYR A 134 7.74 -13.68 6.03
N GLY A 135 7.48 -14.97 5.86
CA GLY A 135 7.49 -15.98 6.90
C GLY A 135 6.70 -15.61 8.16
N GLU A 136 7.35 -15.73 9.32
CA GLU A 136 6.72 -15.46 10.61
C GLU A 136 6.33 -14.01 10.85
N VAL A 137 6.95 -13.06 10.14
CA VAL A 137 6.63 -11.62 10.27
C VAL A 137 5.19 -11.37 9.84
N GLU A 138 4.76 -11.99 8.73
CA GLU A 138 3.43 -11.83 8.15
C GLU A 138 2.56 -13.10 8.27
N LYS A 139 2.75 -13.88 9.33
CA LYS A 139 2.05 -15.17 9.53
C LYS A 139 0.52 -15.10 9.54
N ASN A 140 -0.05 -13.92 9.80
CA ASN A 140 -1.51 -13.71 9.80
C ASN A 140 -2.01 -13.06 8.49
N ALA A 141 -1.09 -12.64 7.59
CA ALA A 141 -1.44 -12.01 6.34
C ALA A 141 -2.19 -12.99 5.43
N HIS A 142 -3.33 -12.58 4.92
CA HIS A 142 -4.12 -13.38 4.02
C HIS A 142 -4.99 -12.51 3.10
N PHE A 143 -5.45 -13.12 2.02
CA PHE A 143 -6.41 -12.53 1.11
C PHE A 143 -7.78 -13.18 1.25
N LEU A 144 -8.82 -12.34 1.05
CA LEU A 144 -10.18 -12.79 0.81
C LEU A 144 -10.60 -12.37 -0.60
N VAL A 145 -11.30 -13.26 -1.29
CA VAL A 145 -11.95 -12.98 -2.58
C VAL A 145 -13.41 -13.34 -2.43
N GLU A 146 -14.26 -12.33 -2.37
CA GLU A 146 -15.67 -12.46 -2.14
C GLU A 146 -16.47 -11.89 -3.31
N SER A 147 -17.51 -12.60 -3.74
CA SER A 147 -18.46 -12.07 -4.72
C SER A 147 -19.27 -10.95 -4.10
N THR A 148 -19.49 -9.87 -4.83
CA THR A 148 -20.30 -8.72 -4.40
C THR A 148 -21.22 -8.28 -5.53
N ASP A 149 -22.19 -7.42 -5.21
CA ASP A 149 -23.07 -6.82 -6.20
C ASP A 149 -22.26 -5.93 -7.16
N VAL A 150 -22.64 -5.96 -8.44
CA VAL A 150 -22.02 -5.08 -9.44
C VAL A 150 -22.38 -3.63 -9.13
N PRO A 151 -21.41 -2.76 -8.86
CA PRO A 151 -21.70 -1.35 -8.55
C PRO A 151 -22.23 -0.62 -9.78
N ALA A 152 -22.89 0.52 -9.56
CA ALA A 152 -23.45 1.32 -10.66
C ALA A 152 -22.40 1.89 -11.60
N GLN A 153 -21.20 2.18 -11.07
CA GLN A 153 -20.11 2.84 -11.79
C GLN A 153 -18.77 2.15 -11.51
N THR A 154 -17.88 2.26 -12.48
CA THR A 154 -16.48 1.80 -12.41
C THR A 154 -15.54 2.89 -12.93
N PHE A 155 -14.27 2.76 -12.62
CA PHE A 155 -13.22 3.54 -13.29
C PHE A 155 -13.18 3.16 -14.78
N SER A 156 -12.63 4.05 -15.60
CA SER A 156 -12.27 3.68 -16.97
C SER A 156 -11.21 2.56 -16.96
N ALA A 157 -11.12 1.82 -18.07
CA ALA A 157 -10.08 0.80 -18.22
C ALA A 157 -8.66 1.40 -18.14
N ASP A 158 -8.46 2.59 -18.71
CA ASP A 158 -7.18 3.30 -18.66
C ASP A 158 -6.84 3.79 -17.26
N ASP A 159 -7.81 4.32 -16.49
CA ASP A 159 -7.57 4.73 -15.11
C ASP A 159 -7.25 3.51 -14.24
N THR A 160 -7.96 2.39 -14.42
CA THR A 160 -7.67 1.12 -13.72
C THR A 160 -6.24 0.67 -14.00
N LYS A 161 -5.85 0.56 -15.27
CA LYS A 161 -4.51 0.13 -15.69
C LYS A 161 -3.42 1.05 -15.15
N ASN A 162 -3.61 2.36 -15.28
CA ASN A 162 -2.63 3.35 -14.85
C ASN A 162 -2.48 3.36 -13.32
N LEU A 163 -3.57 3.24 -12.57
CA LEU A 163 -3.53 3.20 -11.10
C LEU A 163 -2.82 1.94 -10.60
N VAL A 164 -3.19 0.77 -11.12
CA VAL A 164 -2.53 -0.49 -10.74
C VAL A 164 -1.05 -0.46 -11.12
N SER A 165 -0.70 0.09 -12.29
CA SER A 165 0.70 0.26 -12.70
C SER A 165 1.46 1.19 -11.76
N LEU A 166 0.88 2.33 -11.38
CA LEU A 166 1.47 3.27 -10.43
C LEU A 166 1.77 2.60 -9.09
N LEU A 167 0.79 1.90 -8.51
CA LEU A 167 0.97 1.20 -7.23
C LEU A 167 2.05 0.11 -7.31
N ASN A 168 2.18 -0.56 -8.45
CA ASN A 168 3.23 -1.55 -8.67
C ASN A 168 4.63 -0.94 -8.83
N ILE A 169 4.75 0.28 -9.37
CA ILE A 169 6.03 0.99 -9.52
C ILE A 169 6.46 1.63 -8.21
N LEU A 170 5.54 2.20 -7.45
CA LEU A 170 5.84 2.79 -6.15
C LEU A 170 6.47 1.75 -5.22
N HIS A 171 7.69 2.03 -4.79
CA HIS A 171 8.39 1.14 -3.87
C HIS A 171 7.87 1.30 -2.44
N CYS A 172 7.79 0.19 -1.72
CA CYS A 172 7.53 0.16 -0.28
C CYS A 172 8.65 -0.63 0.40
N GLY A 173 9.13 -0.11 1.53
CA GLY A 173 10.21 -0.72 2.28
C GLY A 173 11.52 0.08 2.19
N VAL A 174 12.61 -0.57 2.48
CA VAL A 174 13.95 0.03 2.50
C VAL A 174 14.56 -0.02 1.11
N PHE A 175 15.03 1.13 0.60
CA PHE A 175 15.85 1.24 -0.62
C PHE A 175 17.32 1.05 -0.33
N ALA A 176 17.79 1.63 0.78
CA ALA A 176 19.20 1.60 1.16
C ALA A 176 19.36 1.62 2.67
N MET A 177 20.33 0.86 3.16
CA MET A 177 20.77 0.87 4.54
C MET A 177 21.93 1.85 4.73
N ASN A 178 22.01 2.47 5.90
CA ASN A 178 23.10 3.35 6.27
C ASN A 178 24.40 2.55 6.45
N GLN A 179 25.47 3.03 5.83
CA GLN A 179 26.77 2.33 5.85
C GLN A 179 27.50 2.48 7.20
N MET A 180 27.27 3.58 7.92
CA MET A 180 27.96 3.90 9.18
C MET A 180 27.16 3.48 10.41
N LEU A 181 25.83 3.41 10.30
CA LEU A 181 24.91 3.06 11.37
C LEU A 181 24.13 1.79 10.98
N PRO A 182 24.62 0.61 11.32
CA PRO A 182 23.94 -0.65 11.03
C PRO A 182 22.53 -0.63 11.62
N LYS A 183 21.57 -1.20 10.91
CA LYS A 183 20.12 -1.25 11.23
C LYS A 183 19.35 0.05 10.98
N LEU A 184 20.01 1.17 10.63
CA LEU A 184 19.31 2.39 10.26
C LEU A 184 19.06 2.42 8.73
N PRO A 185 17.82 2.52 8.25
CA PRO A 185 17.53 2.80 6.85
C PRO A 185 18.07 4.19 6.46
N ASP A 186 18.81 4.26 5.36
CA ASP A 186 19.30 5.51 4.78
C ASP A 186 18.30 6.13 3.82
N LEU A 187 17.50 5.28 3.17
CA LEU A 187 16.38 5.67 2.33
C LEU A 187 15.30 4.57 2.40
N SER A 188 14.08 4.98 2.69
CA SER A 188 12.91 4.11 2.71
C SER A 188 11.68 4.85 2.20
N ALA A 189 10.64 4.10 1.81
CA ALA A 189 9.37 4.69 1.44
C ALA A 189 8.20 3.78 1.83
N ASN A 190 7.02 4.39 1.97
CA ASN A 190 5.80 3.71 2.33
C ASN A 190 4.59 4.31 1.61
N ILE A 191 3.73 3.47 1.04
CA ILE A 191 2.37 3.88 0.67
C ILE A 191 1.55 3.79 1.95
N GLY A 192 1.25 4.92 2.57
CA GLY A 192 0.54 4.94 3.86
C GLY A 192 -0.96 4.80 3.73
N THR A 193 -1.56 5.44 2.74
CA THR A 193 -3.00 5.34 2.49
C THR A 193 -3.33 5.40 1.01
N ILE A 194 -4.42 4.76 0.64
CA ILE A 194 -5.09 4.94 -0.64
C ILE A 194 -6.59 5.03 -0.40
N ARG A 195 -7.27 5.95 -1.09
CA ARG A 195 -8.73 6.14 -1.00
C ARG A 195 -9.31 6.48 -2.37
N THR A 196 -10.41 5.86 -2.69
CA THR A 196 -11.28 6.31 -3.77
C THR A 196 -12.20 7.40 -3.23
N GLU A 197 -12.10 8.58 -3.80
CA GLU A 197 -12.94 9.73 -3.52
C GLU A 197 -13.93 9.95 -4.68
N ASP A 198 -14.76 10.97 -4.61
CA ASP A 198 -15.84 11.20 -5.59
C ASP A 198 -15.32 11.40 -7.03
N ASP A 199 -14.21 12.11 -7.20
CA ASP A 199 -13.67 12.50 -8.51
C ASP A 199 -12.20 12.06 -8.75
N HIS A 200 -11.55 11.44 -7.75
CA HIS A 200 -10.15 11.05 -7.84
C HIS A 200 -9.81 9.88 -6.91
N VAL A 201 -8.63 9.31 -7.12
CA VAL A 201 -7.97 8.46 -6.13
C VAL A 201 -6.89 9.25 -5.44
N ALA A 202 -6.98 9.35 -4.11
CA ALA A 202 -5.98 9.96 -3.26
C ALA A 202 -5.00 8.92 -2.73
N ILE A 203 -3.68 9.16 -2.87
CA ILE A 203 -2.63 8.28 -2.35
C ILE A 203 -1.67 9.13 -1.51
N GLN A 204 -1.37 8.68 -0.30
CA GLN A 204 -0.32 9.27 0.53
C GLN A 204 0.92 8.37 0.48
N TYR A 205 2.00 8.93 -0.03
CA TYR A 205 3.30 8.28 -0.14
C TYR A 205 4.33 8.99 0.70
N PHE A 206 5.07 8.27 1.52
CA PHE A 206 5.87 8.83 2.58
C PHE A 206 7.32 8.30 2.54
N PRO A 207 8.19 8.90 1.69
CA PRO A 207 9.62 8.61 1.72
C PRO A 207 10.31 9.29 2.89
N ARG A 208 11.33 8.62 3.42
CA ARG A 208 12.21 9.06 4.49
C ARG A 208 13.67 8.86 4.09
N ALA A 209 14.53 9.79 4.47
CA ALA A 209 15.97 9.64 4.26
C ALA A 209 16.80 10.29 5.37
N SER A 210 18.02 9.79 5.56
CA SER A 210 19.00 10.37 6.47
C SER A 210 19.64 11.66 5.94
N ALA A 211 19.51 11.94 4.63
CA ALA A 211 20.04 13.14 3.98
C ALA A 211 19.04 13.70 2.96
N ASP A 212 18.84 15.02 2.95
CA ASP A 212 17.89 15.73 2.07
C ASP A 212 18.15 15.47 0.59
N ALA A 213 19.41 15.28 0.19
CA ALA A 213 19.78 15.00 -1.20
C ALA A 213 19.18 13.68 -1.73
N ARG A 214 18.77 12.76 -0.86
CA ARG A 214 18.14 11.48 -1.23
C ARG A 214 16.62 11.58 -1.38
N LEU A 215 16.02 12.70 -0.95
CA LEU A 215 14.58 12.95 -1.05
C LEU A 215 14.18 13.77 -2.29
N ARG A 216 15.16 14.13 -3.14
CA ARG A 216 14.98 14.98 -4.35
C ARG A 216 14.79 14.18 -5.62
#